data_a09a2cba552d4912766189757e0bb51f
#
_entry.id   a09a2cba552d4912766189757e0bb51f
#
_cell.length_a   1.000
_cell.length_b   1.000
_cell.length_c   1.000
_cell.angle_alpha   90.00
_cell.angle_beta   90.00
_cell.angle_gamma   90.00
#
_symmetry.space_group_name_H-M   'P 1'
#
loop_
_entity.id
_entity.type
_entity.pdbx_description
1 polymer ?
#
loop_
_entity_poly.entity_id
_entity_poly.type
_entity_poly.pdbx_seq_one_letter_code
_entity_poly.pdbx_strand_id
1 'polypeptide(L)'
;AQYMEMASDVLEEIDIWLFFDGPAHASGRPQLVYGVRGASGMEVTVYGALRNLHSGHYGNWAPDTGNVLAHLLASMKDEDGNVLVEGWYDTFDPIGPEEQAALDAMPDWDDQLKEELGLVRTEVEPESLPERLLVPALNVRGITSGNTGSLARNVIPNTAVASLGIRMVKGNTAPQLRELIVNHIEQQGFHIVEEDPDMETRLRYPRIAKVTGGMSGSVASRTTMANPFAQTI
;
A
#
# COMPACT_ATOMS: atom_id res chain seq x y z
N ALA A 1 14.42 18.55 7.13
CA ALA A 1 14.47 19.40 5.93
C ALA A 1 15.36 20.63 6.19
N GLN A 2 15.03 21.51 7.12
CA GLN A 2 15.73 22.79 7.35
C GLN A 2 17.25 22.65 7.63
N TYR A 3 17.67 21.64 8.42
CA TYR A 3 19.10 21.36 8.67
C TYR A 3 19.84 20.86 7.42
N MET A 4 19.18 20.11 6.56
CA MET A 4 19.77 19.64 5.30
C MET A 4 20.02 20.80 4.33
N GLU A 5 19.12 21.78 4.28
CA GLU A 5 19.30 22.99 3.49
C GLU A 5 20.44 23.87 4.04
N MET A 6 20.53 24.01 5.37
CA MET A 6 21.58 24.81 6.03
C MET A 6 22.97 24.20 5.90
N ALA A 7 23.06 22.89 5.72
CA ALA A 7 24.31 22.15 5.64
C ALA A 7 24.61 21.64 4.22
N SER A 8 23.89 22.14 3.21
CA SER A 8 24.01 21.65 1.83
C SER A 8 25.44 21.62 1.32
N ASP A 9 26.20 22.68 1.57
CA ASP A 9 27.58 22.79 1.11
C ASP A 9 28.49 21.68 1.67
N VAL A 10 28.26 21.27 2.94
CA VAL A 10 29.00 20.18 3.58
C VAL A 10 28.49 18.82 3.10
N LEU A 11 27.17 18.70 2.90
CA LEU A 11 26.54 17.46 2.52
C LEU A 11 26.85 17.07 1.07
N GLU A 12 27.04 18.04 0.18
CA GLU A 12 27.42 17.84 -1.23
C GLU A 12 28.85 17.33 -1.39
N GLU A 13 29.72 17.51 -0.38
CA GLU A 13 31.09 16.99 -0.37
C GLU A 13 31.19 15.53 0.10
N ILE A 14 30.09 14.91 0.54
CA ILE A 14 30.08 13.56 1.09
C ILE A 14 29.79 12.53 0.00
N ASP A 15 30.75 11.64 -0.26
CA ASP A 15 30.62 10.59 -1.27
C ASP A 15 29.67 9.46 -0.84
N ILE A 16 29.56 9.16 0.46
CA ILE A 16 28.74 8.06 0.98
C ILE A 16 28.18 8.38 2.37
N TRP A 17 26.93 7.97 2.57
CA TRP A 17 26.24 8.01 3.85
C TRP A 17 26.01 6.61 4.39
N LEU A 18 26.49 6.34 5.60
CA LEU A 18 26.24 5.10 6.33
C LEU A 18 25.31 5.38 7.50
N PHE A 19 24.15 4.75 7.52
CA PHE A 19 23.18 4.84 8.60
C PHE A 19 23.27 3.58 9.45
N PHE A 20 23.66 3.72 10.72
CA PHE A 20 23.70 2.63 11.70
C PHE A 20 22.38 2.57 12.49
N ASP A 21 21.27 2.63 11.79
CA ASP A 21 19.92 2.66 12.33
C ASP A 21 19.02 1.73 11.52
N GLY A 22 18.92 0.50 11.96
CA GLY A 22 18.08 -0.49 11.30
C GLY A 22 17.90 -1.73 12.17
N PRO A 23 16.88 -2.56 11.90
CA PRO A 23 16.73 -3.82 12.61
C PRO A 23 17.93 -4.72 12.32
N ALA A 24 18.46 -5.37 13.36
CA ALA A 24 19.41 -6.47 13.19
C ALA A 24 18.70 -7.62 12.45
N HIS A 25 19.43 -8.33 11.59
CA HIS A 25 18.90 -9.54 10.97
C HIS A 25 18.54 -10.58 12.05
N ALA A 26 17.44 -11.32 11.87
CA ALA A 26 16.97 -12.30 12.85
C ALA A 26 18.03 -13.35 13.22
N SER A 27 18.97 -13.66 12.32
CA SER A 27 20.12 -14.54 12.59
C SER A 27 21.16 -13.98 13.54
N GLY A 28 21.06 -12.70 13.95
CA GLY A 28 22.10 -12.01 14.70
C GLY A 28 23.36 -11.65 13.88
N ARG A 29 23.36 -11.91 12.57
CA ARG A 29 24.47 -11.50 11.69
C ARG A 29 24.41 -10.01 11.35
N PRO A 30 25.54 -9.35 11.16
CA PRO A 30 25.57 -8.01 10.60
C PRO A 30 24.85 -7.98 9.25
N GLN A 31 24.05 -6.94 9.01
CA GLN A 31 23.30 -6.75 7.79
C GLN A 31 23.65 -5.40 7.16
N LEU A 32 23.93 -5.40 5.88
CA LEU A 32 24.07 -4.19 5.10
C LEU A 32 22.82 -4.03 4.20
N VAL A 33 22.09 -2.94 4.43
CA VAL A 33 20.84 -2.64 3.72
C VAL A 33 21.09 -1.57 2.68
N TYR A 34 20.87 -1.89 1.41
CA TYR A 34 21.16 -1.03 0.26
C TYR A 34 20.03 -0.07 -0.09
N GLY A 35 18.96 -0.04 0.66
CA GLY A 35 17.87 0.87 0.36
C GLY A 35 16.76 0.86 1.38
N VAL A 36 15.81 1.76 1.18
CA VAL A 36 14.60 1.85 1.97
C VAL A 36 13.38 1.96 1.07
N ARG A 37 12.27 1.37 1.51
CA ARG A 37 10.99 1.51 0.81
C ARG A 37 10.40 2.88 1.07
N GLY A 38 9.79 3.44 0.03
CA GLY A 38 8.93 4.61 0.18
C GLY A 38 7.59 4.22 0.80
N ALA A 39 6.86 5.22 1.26
CA ALA A 39 5.53 5.03 1.83
C ALA A 39 4.59 6.16 1.40
N SER A 40 3.38 5.79 1.04
CA SER A 40 2.26 6.71 0.81
C SER A 40 0.98 6.13 1.40
N GLY A 41 -0.04 6.96 1.51
CA GLY A 41 -1.34 6.52 1.98
C GLY A 41 -2.46 7.31 1.34
N MET A 42 -3.58 6.64 1.13
CA MET A 42 -4.80 7.25 0.61
C MET A 42 -6.03 6.68 1.31
N GLU A 43 -7.13 7.40 1.21
CA GLU A 43 -8.42 6.93 1.66
C GLU A 43 -9.39 6.83 0.49
N VAL A 44 -10.18 5.78 0.49
CA VAL A 44 -11.26 5.54 -0.46
C VAL A 44 -12.56 5.54 0.31
N THR A 45 -13.44 6.49 0.00
CA THR A 45 -14.80 6.56 0.55
C THR A 45 -15.79 6.14 -0.53
N VAL A 46 -16.62 5.16 -0.26
CA VAL A 46 -17.77 4.81 -1.12
C VAL A 46 -19.05 5.35 -0.53
N TYR A 47 -19.96 5.81 -1.39
CA TYR A 47 -21.20 6.45 -1.01
C TYR A 47 -22.40 5.58 -1.34
N GLY A 48 -23.33 5.47 -0.40
CA GLY A 48 -24.65 4.86 -0.56
C GLY A 48 -25.78 5.90 -0.48
N ALA A 49 -26.80 5.61 0.30
CA ALA A 49 -27.91 6.52 0.49
C ALA A 49 -27.47 7.85 1.11
N LEU A 50 -28.31 8.90 1.01
CA LEU A 50 -28.02 10.23 1.55
C LEU A 50 -27.81 10.23 3.09
N ARG A 51 -28.41 9.27 3.78
CA ARG A 51 -28.32 9.10 5.23
C ARG A 51 -28.32 7.61 5.58
N ASN A 52 -27.94 7.29 6.80
CA ASN A 52 -28.10 5.95 7.35
C ASN A 52 -29.56 5.49 7.28
N LEU A 53 -29.78 4.25 6.87
CA LEU A 53 -31.11 3.67 6.73
C LEU A 53 -31.30 2.52 7.72
N HIS A 54 -32.54 2.33 8.19
CA HIS A 54 -32.87 1.20 9.05
C HIS A 54 -32.88 -0.10 8.20
N SER A 55 -32.05 -1.07 8.55
CA SER A 55 -31.87 -2.30 7.77
C SER A 55 -33.12 -3.17 7.69
N GLY A 56 -33.98 -3.13 8.69
CA GLY A 56 -35.28 -3.83 8.68
C GLY A 56 -36.27 -3.29 7.67
N HIS A 57 -36.11 -2.04 7.22
CA HIS A 57 -37.00 -1.41 6.24
C HIS A 57 -36.42 -1.34 4.84
N TYR A 58 -35.07 -1.26 4.74
CA TYR A 58 -34.39 -1.00 3.49
C TYR A 58 -33.36 -2.08 3.11
N GLY A 59 -33.22 -3.15 3.93
CA GLY A 59 -32.34 -4.28 3.62
C GLY A 59 -32.78 -4.97 2.32
N ASN A 60 -31.82 -5.45 1.54
CA ASN A 60 -31.97 -6.02 0.19
C ASN A 60 -32.53 -5.05 -0.88
N TRP A 61 -32.78 -3.80 -0.51
CA TRP A 61 -33.27 -2.78 -1.44
C TRP A 61 -32.26 -1.63 -1.61
N ALA A 62 -31.76 -1.06 -0.53
CA ALA A 62 -30.71 -0.04 -0.59
C ALA A 62 -29.32 -0.69 -0.67
N PRO A 63 -28.37 -0.11 -1.45
CA PRO A 63 -27.00 -0.59 -1.48
C PRO A 63 -26.35 -0.55 -0.08
N ASP A 64 -25.71 -1.64 0.30
CA ASP A 64 -24.90 -1.75 1.52
C ASP A 64 -23.47 -1.30 1.22
N THR A 65 -23.08 -0.15 1.74
CA THR A 65 -21.76 0.44 1.46
C THR A 65 -20.61 -0.40 1.98
N GLY A 66 -20.80 -1.17 3.06
CA GLY A 66 -19.81 -2.10 3.56
C GLY A 66 -19.50 -3.20 2.55
N ASN A 67 -20.53 -3.82 1.98
CA ASN A 67 -20.37 -4.82 0.93
C ASN A 67 -19.80 -4.21 -0.35
N VAL A 68 -20.25 -3.03 -0.74
CA VAL A 68 -19.73 -2.34 -1.95
C VAL A 68 -18.23 -2.07 -1.82
N LEU A 69 -17.78 -1.59 -0.65
CA LEU A 69 -16.37 -1.36 -0.38
C LEU A 69 -15.57 -2.68 -0.32
N ALA A 70 -16.12 -3.71 0.33
CA ALA A 70 -15.45 -5.01 0.42
C ALA A 70 -15.19 -5.61 -0.98
N HIS A 71 -16.17 -5.56 -1.88
CA HIS A 71 -16.00 -6.00 -3.26
C HIS A 71 -14.97 -5.15 -4.02
N LEU A 72 -14.95 -3.85 -3.81
CA LEU A 72 -13.95 -2.98 -4.43
C LEU A 72 -12.54 -3.34 -3.94
N LEU A 73 -12.34 -3.56 -2.65
CA LEU A 73 -11.04 -3.95 -2.09
C LEU A 73 -10.60 -5.34 -2.59
N ALA A 74 -11.52 -6.30 -2.64
CA ALA A 74 -11.25 -7.64 -3.16
C ALA A 74 -10.91 -7.64 -4.66
N SER A 75 -11.35 -6.64 -5.43
CA SER A 75 -10.94 -6.51 -6.82
C SER A 75 -9.52 -5.99 -7.01
N MET A 76 -8.92 -5.39 -5.98
CA MET A 76 -7.57 -4.82 -6.05
C MET A 76 -6.47 -5.83 -5.72
N LYS A 77 -6.79 -6.91 -5.02
CA LYS A 77 -5.83 -7.91 -4.58
C LYS A 77 -6.49 -9.27 -4.47
N ASP A 78 -5.83 -10.32 -4.96
CA ASP A 78 -6.33 -11.69 -4.89
C ASP A 78 -6.02 -12.38 -3.54
N GLU A 79 -6.48 -13.63 -3.39
CA GLU A 79 -6.25 -14.45 -2.20
C GLU A 79 -4.80 -14.94 -2.07
N ASP A 80 -4.04 -14.89 -3.16
CA ASP A 80 -2.62 -15.23 -3.23
C ASP A 80 -1.71 -14.02 -3.01
N GLY A 81 -2.29 -12.85 -2.67
CA GLY A 81 -1.57 -11.64 -2.33
C GLY A 81 -1.10 -10.81 -3.53
N ASN A 82 -1.46 -11.19 -4.76
CA ASN A 82 -1.11 -10.41 -5.93
C ASN A 82 -1.98 -9.17 -6.06
N VAL A 83 -1.39 -8.03 -6.38
CA VAL A 83 -2.14 -6.81 -6.67
C VAL A 83 -2.68 -6.89 -8.11
N LEU A 84 -4.00 -6.80 -8.25
CA LEU A 84 -4.72 -6.93 -9.52
C LEU A 84 -4.93 -5.58 -10.23
N VAL A 85 -4.40 -4.50 -9.69
CA VAL A 85 -4.45 -3.18 -10.31
C VAL A 85 -3.57 -3.20 -11.56
N GLU A 86 -4.17 -2.94 -12.72
CA GLU A 86 -3.48 -2.98 -14.01
C GLU A 86 -2.25 -2.04 -14.03
N GLY A 87 -1.12 -2.52 -14.51
CA GLY A 87 0.13 -1.77 -14.59
C GLY A 87 0.88 -1.65 -13.25
N TRP A 88 0.38 -2.23 -12.16
CA TRP A 88 1.01 -2.12 -10.83
C TRP A 88 2.47 -2.57 -10.82
N TYR A 89 2.74 -3.72 -11.44
CA TYR A 89 4.07 -4.31 -11.49
C TYR A 89 4.96 -3.78 -12.63
N ASP A 90 4.45 -2.88 -13.47
CA ASP A 90 5.21 -2.26 -14.57
C ASP A 90 5.89 -0.95 -14.13
N THR A 91 5.68 -0.53 -12.88
CA THR A 91 6.03 0.81 -12.40
C THR A 91 7.40 0.93 -11.75
N PHE A 92 8.12 -0.15 -11.53
CA PHE A 92 9.34 -0.13 -10.73
C PHE A 92 10.56 -0.71 -11.48
N ASP A 93 11.74 -0.31 -11.03
CA ASP A 93 13.00 -0.82 -11.58
C ASP A 93 13.19 -2.27 -11.14
N PRO A 94 13.38 -3.22 -12.06
CA PRO A 94 13.66 -4.61 -11.72
C PRO A 94 14.99 -4.72 -10.95
N ILE A 95 15.15 -5.82 -10.23
CA ILE A 95 16.43 -6.15 -9.61
C ILE A 95 17.42 -6.63 -10.66
N GLY A 96 18.69 -6.27 -10.47
CA GLY A 96 19.79 -6.72 -11.33
C GLY A 96 20.35 -8.09 -10.92
N PRO A 97 21.23 -8.67 -11.75
CA PRO A 97 21.85 -9.96 -11.45
C PRO A 97 22.66 -9.98 -10.14
N GLU A 98 23.27 -8.86 -9.78
CA GLU A 98 24.05 -8.74 -8.54
C GLU A 98 23.15 -8.76 -7.31
N GLU A 99 22.00 -8.08 -7.40
CA GLU A 99 20.99 -8.07 -6.35
C GLU A 99 20.35 -9.45 -6.20
N GLN A 100 20.05 -10.12 -7.31
CA GLN A 100 19.55 -11.50 -7.28
C GLN A 100 20.56 -12.45 -6.64
N ALA A 101 21.83 -12.37 -7.01
CA ALA A 101 22.88 -13.20 -6.41
C ALA A 101 23.02 -12.94 -4.89
N ALA A 102 22.81 -11.70 -4.45
CA ALA A 102 22.82 -11.36 -3.03
C ALA A 102 21.61 -11.95 -2.29
N LEU A 103 20.42 -11.93 -2.90
CA LEU A 103 19.22 -12.57 -2.35
C LEU A 103 19.41 -14.09 -2.23
N ASP A 104 19.93 -14.73 -3.28
CA ASP A 104 20.20 -16.18 -3.31
C ASP A 104 21.21 -16.61 -2.24
N ALA A 105 22.13 -15.71 -1.85
CA ALA A 105 23.13 -15.94 -0.81
C ALA A 105 22.64 -15.64 0.61
N MET A 106 21.46 -15.04 0.77
CA MET A 106 20.90 -14.76 2.11
C MET A 106 20.50 -16.06 2.80
N PRO A 107 20.70 -16.15 4.13
CA PRO A 107 20.14 -17.26 4.90
C PRO A 107 18.60 -17.26 4.80
N ASP A 108 18.03 -18.43 4.56
CA ASP A 108 16.59 -18.60 4.65
C ASP A 108 16.14 -18.61 6.12
N TRP A 109 15.27 -17.68 6.45
CA TRP A 109 14.70 -17.48 7.80
C TRP A 109 13.18 -17.44 7.78
N ASP A 110 12.55 -17.67 6.67
CA ASP A 110 11.11 -17.47 6.51
C ASP A 110 10.32 -18.46 7.37
N ASP A 111 10.79 -19.70 7.53
CA ASP A 111 10.11 -20.67 8.39
C ASP A 111 10.18 -20.28 9.88
N GLN A 112 11.34 -19.83 10.36
CA GLN A 112 11.49 -19.33 11.72
C GLN A 112 10.64 -18.07 11.95
N LEU A 113 10.61 -17.17 10.97
CA LEU A 113 9.81 -15.96 11.05
C LEU A 113 8.30 -16.26 11.03
N LYS A 114 7.86 -17.22 10.23
CA LYS A 114 6.47 -17.71 10.25
C LYS A 114 6.10 -18.28 11.63
N GLU A 115 6.99 -19.09 12.23
CA GLU A 115 6.77 -19.65 13.56
C GLU A 115 6.69 -18.55 14.63
N GLU A 116 7.62 -17.57 14.62
CA GLU A 116 7.63 -16.44 15.55
C GLU A 116 6.35 -15.60 15.45
N LEU A 117 5.88 -15.37 14.23
CA LEU A 117 4.68 -14.56 13.95
C LEU A 117 3.37 -15.35 14.03
N GLY A 118 3.42 -16.68 14.23
CA GLY A 118 2.24 -17.54 14.28
C GLY A 118 1.54 -17.68 12.91
N LEU A 119 2.29 -17.65 11.82
CA LEU A 119 1.78 -17.74 10.46
C LEU A 119 1.96 -19.18 9.93
N VAL A 120 0.91 -19.74 9.34
CA VAL A 120 0.98 -21.03 8.63
C VAL A 120 1.56 -20.84 7.24
N ARG A 121 1.23 -19.72 6.59
CA ARG A 121 1.73 -19.34 5.28
C ARG A 121 1.96 -17.83 5.20
N THR A 122 2.76 -17.41 4.25
CA THR A 122 2.89 -16.00 3.84
C THR A 122 1.77 -15.61 2.88
N GLU A 123 1.68 -14.35 2.49
CA GLU A 123 0.66 -13.88 1.55
C GLU A 123 0.94 -14.36 0.13
N VAL A 124 2.23 -14.37 -0.27
CA VAL A 124 2.67 -14.85 -1.59
C VAL A 124 3.74 -15.92 -1.41
N GLU A 125 3.46 -17.13 -1.82
CA GLU A 125 4.41 -18.25 -1.75
C GLU A 125 4.80 -18.67 -3.18
N PRO A 126 6.03 -19.15 -3.41
CA PRO A 126 7.10 -19.47 -2.45
C PRO A 126 8.09 -18.32 -2.17
N GLU A 127 7.78 -17.09 -2.55
CA GLU A 127 8.73 -15.98 -2.46
C GLU A 127 9.08 -15.62 -1.02
N SER A 128 10.36 -15.35 -0.79
CA SER A 128 10.90 -14.99 0.53
C SER A 128 10.56 -13.55 0.92
N LEU A 129 10.62 -13.23 2.22
CA LEU A 129 10.44 -11.86 2.70
C LEU A 129 11.37 -10.86 2.01
N PRO A 130 12.70 -11.10 1.84
CA PRO A 130 13.58 -10.18 1.13
C PRO A 130 13.13 -9.90 -0.31
N GLU A 131 12.70 -10.91 -1.07
CA GLU A 131 12.18 -10.76 -2.43
C GLU A 131 10.91 -9.90 -2.43
N ARG A 132 9.98 -10.16 -1.51
CA ARG A 132 8.73 -9.39 -1.40
C ARG A 132 8.91 -7.94 -0.95
N LEU A 133 10.01 -7.61 -0.29
CA LEU A 133 10.35 -6.23 0.03
C LEU A 133 10.81 -5.40 -1.17
N LEU A 134 11.19 -6.06 -2.28
CA LEU A 134 11.66 -5.41 -3.52
C LEU A 134 10.55 -5.15 -4.54
N VAL A 135 9.31 -5.53 -4.24
CA VAL A 135 8.14 -5.21 -5.06
C VAL A 135 7.20 -4.23 -4.33
N PRO A 136 6.45 -3.38 -5.06
CA PRO A 136 5.52 -2.45 -4.43
C PRO A 136 4.37 -3.21 -3.77
N ALA A 137 3.92 -2.74 -2.60
CA ALA A 137 2.84 -3.38 -1.85
C ALA A 137 1.65 -2.45 -1.65
N LEU A 138 0.45 -3.03 -1.76
CA LEU A 138 -0.82 -2.40 -1.44
C LEU A 138 -1.43 -3.11 -0.23
N ASN A 139 -1.65 -2.35 0.85
CA ASN A 139 -2.20 -2.88 2.10
C ASN A 139 -3.46 -2.12 2.51
N VAL A 140 -4.43 -2.82 3.04
CA VAL A 140 -5.58 -2.21 3.71
C VAL A 140 -5.20 -1.99 5.18
N ARG A 141 -5.05 -0.72 5.59
CA ARG A 141 -4.68 -0.33 6.96
C ARG A 141 -5.87 -0.23 7.89
N GLY A 142 -7.05 -0.05 7.32
CA GLY A 142 -8.29 0.04 8.09
C GLY A 142 -9.51 0.10 7.19
N ILE A 143 -10.62 -0.39 7.71
CA ILE A 143 -11.94 -0.33 7.06
C ILE A 143 -12.95 0.15 8.10
N THR A 144 -13.82 1.08 7.73
CA THR A 144 -14.90 1.57 8.55
C THR A 144 -16.21 1.56 7.78
N SER A 145 -17.23 0.86 8.31
CA SER A 145 -18.60 0.88 7.81
C SER A 145 -19.55 0.56 8.98
N GLY A 146 -20.24 1.57 9.50
CA GLY A 146 -21.05 1.40 10.69
C GLY A 146 -20.25 1.07 11.97
N ASN A 147 -20.92 0.42 12.93
CA ASN A 147 -20.32 0.04 14.21
C ASN A 147 -20.46 -1.46 14.46
N THR A 148 -19.55 -2.01 15.25
CA THR A 148 -19.54 -3.43 15.66
C THR A 148 -19.68 -3.58 17.19
N GLY A 149 -19.83 -4.82 17.65
CA GLY A 149 -19.94 -5.14 19.09
C GLY A 149 -21.14 -4.48 19.75
N SER A 150 -20.96 -3.93 20.94
CA SER A 150 -22.03 -3.28 21.72
C SER A 150 -22.58 -1.98 21.09
N LEU A 151 -21.87 -1.40 20.15
CA LEU A 151 -22.28 -0.21 19.41
C LEU A 151 -23.03 -0.54 18.11
N ALA A 152 -23.10 -1.82 17.72
CA ALA A 152 -23.83 -2.25 16.52
C ALA A 152 -25.30 -1.80 16.57
N ARG A 153 -25.84 -1.42 15.42
CA ARG A 153 -27.23 -1.01 15.24
C ARG A 153 -27.78 -1.64 13.96
N ASN A 154 -29.11 -1.70 13.85
CA ASN A 154 -29.79 -2.17 12.65
C ASN A 154 -29.77 -1.09 11.55
N VAL A 155 -28.60 -0.83 11.00
CA VAL A 155 -28.34 0.29 10.08
C VAL A 155 -27.61 -0.21 8.84
N ILE A 156 -28.02 0.31 7.68
CA ILE A 156 -27.23 0.32 6.45
C ILE A 156 -26.50 1.67 6.43
N PRO A 157 -25.17 1.68 6.58
CA PRO A 157 -24.40 2.92 6.58
C PRO A 157 -24.48 3.65 5.24
N ASN A 158 -24.49 4.98 5.30
CA ASN A 158 -24.51 5.82 4.11
C ASN A 158 -23.14 5.96 3.44
N THR A 159 -22.06 5.63 4.14
CA THR A 159 -20.69 5.61 3.64
C THR A 159 -19.91 4.44 4.22
N ALA A 160 -18.92 3.98 3.48
CA ALA A 160 -17.85 3.13 4.00
C ALA A 160 -16.49 3.67 3.53
N VAL A 161 -15.48 3.54 4.38
CA VAL A 161 -14.15 4.11 4.14
C VAL A 161 -13.08 3.04 4.32
N ALA A 162 -12.14 2.99 3.39
CA ALA A 162 -10.91 2.22 3.53
C ALA A 162 -9.69 3.15 3.55
N SER A 163 -8.77 2.90 4.47
CA SER A 163 -7.44 3.49 4.46
C SER A 163 -6.46 2.52 3.81
N LEU A 164 -5.85 2.93 2.71
CA LEU A 164 -4.88 2.16 1.96
C LEU A 164 -3.46 2.63 2.28
N GLY A 165 -2.55 1.68 2.46
CA GLY A 165 -1.13 1.92 2.61
C GLY A 165 -0.36 1.38 1.42
N ILE A 166 0.45 2.24 0.80
CA ILE A 166 1.26 1.89 -0.35
C ILE A 166 2.71 1.87 0.10
N ARG A 167 3.42 0.78 -0.19
CA ARG A 167 4.87 0.73 -0.09
C ARG A 167 5.47 0.80 -1.47
N MET A 168 6.30 1.81 -1.67
CA MET A 168 6.98 2.06 -2.93
C MET A 168 8.37 1.46 -2.91
N VAL A 169 8.85 1.05 -4.08
CA VAL A 169 10.22 0.64 -4.33
C VAL A 169 10.84 1.56 -5.38
N LYS A 170 12.12 1.42 -5.67
CA LYS A 170 12.80 2.28 -6.65
C LYS A 170 12.10 2.19 -8.01
N GLY A 171 11.88 3.33 -8.64
CA GLY A 171 11.25 3.47 -9.97
C GLY A 171 9.81 3.96 -9.90
N ASN A 172 9.03 3.62 -8.86
CA ASN A 172 7.65 4.12 -8.77
C ASN A 172 7.49 5.32 -7.84
N THR A 173 6.41 6.04 -8.03
CA THR A 173 6.08 7.26 -7.29
C THR A 173 4.66 7.19 -6.73
N ALA A 174 4.40 7.97 -5.66
CA ALA A 174 3.07 8.02 -5.05
C ALA A 174 1.98 8.49 -6.03
N PRO A 175 2.15 9.57 -6.81
CA PRO A 175 1.16 10.00 -7.79
C PRO A 175 0.85 8.93 -8.85
N GLN A 176 1.89 8.24 -9.37
CA GLN A 176 1.72 7.19 -10.37
C GLN A 176 0.88 6.02 -9.83
N LEU A 177 1.21 5.50 -8.65
CA LEU A 177 0.46 4.40 -8.04
C LEU A 177 -0.97 4.81 -7.65
N ARG A 178 -1.15 6.08 -7.23
CA ARG A 178 -2.48 6.63 -7.00
C ARG A 178 -3.32 6.63 -8.27
N GLU A 179 -2.75 7.06 -9.40
CA GLU A 179 -3.44 7.09 -10.68
C GLU A 179 -3.90 5.69 -11.10
N LEU A 180 -3.05 4.67 -10.96
CA LEU A 180 -3.42 3.28 -11.25
C LEU A 180 -4.60 2.81 -10.37
N ILE A 181 -4.59 3.14 -9.07
CA ILE A 181 -5.68 2.79 -8.16
C ILE A 181 -6.97 3.52 -8.56
N VAL A 182 -6.91 4.81 -8.89
CA VAL A 182 -8.08 5.58 -9.34
C VAL A 182 -8.66 4.97 -10.61
N ASN A 183 -7.82 4.69 -11.60
CA ASN A 183 -8.24 4.04 -12.85
C ASN A 183 -8.89 2.67 -12.59
N HIS A 184 -8.33 1.88 -11.67
CA HIS A 184 -8.94 0.61 -11.27
C HIS A 184 -10.33 0.81 -10.65
N ILE A 185 -10.50 1.79 -9.77
CA ILE A 185 -11.80 2.11 -9.16
C ILE A 185 -12.83 2.51 -10.24
N GLU A 186 -12.42 3.31 -11.23
CA GLU A 186 -13.27 3.69 -12.35
C GLU A 186 -13.64 2.48 -13.22
N GLN A 187 -12.69 1.57 -13.50
CA GLN A 187 -12.94 0.31 -14.21
C GLN A 187 -13.94 -0.59 -13.47
N GLN A 188 -14.01 -0.51 -12.12
CA GLN A 188 -15.05 -1.18 -11.33
C GLN A 188 -16.41 -0.46 -11.39
N GLY A 189 -16.56 0.55 -12.24
CA GLY A 189 -17.81 1.27 -12.50
C GLY A 189 -18.14 2.38 -11.49
N PHE A 190 -17.15 2.87 -10.75
CA PHE A 190 -17.33 4.00 -9.85
C PHE A 190 -17.10 5.33 -10.58
N HIS A 191 -17.94 6.29 -10.28
CA HIS A 191 -17.69 7.70 -10.60
C HIS A 191 -16.89 8.34 -9.47
N ILE A 192 -15.71 8.89 -9.81
CA ILE A 192 -14.82 9.54 -8.83
C ILE A 192 -15.26 10.99 -8.64
N VAL A 193 -15.36 11.40 -7.38
CA VAL A 193 -15.63 12.78 -6.99
C VAL A 193 -14.51 13.33 -6.11
N GLU A 194 -14.32 14.64 -6.12
CA GLU A 194 -13.32 15.33 -5.29
C GLU A 194 -13.89 15.70 -3.92
N GLU A 195 -15.20 16.03 -3.88
CA GLU A 195 -15.94 16.37 -2.67
C GLU A 195 -17.10 15.40 -2.45
N ASP A 196 -17.82 15.55 -1.34
CA ASP A 196 -19.00 14.74 -1.07
C ASP A 196 -20.08 14.98 -2.14
N PRO A 197 -20.66 13.92 -2.73
CA PRO A 197 -21.53 14.05 -3.88
C PRO A 197 -22.84 14.78 -3.54
N ASP A 198 -23.22 15.72 -4.38
CA ASP A 198 -24.51 16.39 -4.34
C ASP A 198 -25.66 15.47 -4.81
N MET A 199 -26.88 15.98 -4.77
CA MET A 199 -28.07 15.21 -5.16
C MET A 199 -28.08 14.87 -6.66
N GLU A 200 -27.60 15.76 -7.52
CA GLU A 200 -27.53 15.51 -8.97
C GLU A 200 -26.59 14.36 -9.27
N THR A 201 -25.38 14.40 -8.71
CA THR A 201 -24.37 13.33 -8.84
C THR A 201 -24.89 11.99 -8.33
N ARG A 202 -25.54 11.98 -7.15
CA ARG A 202 -26.11 10.77 -6.54
C ARG A 202 -27.23 10.13 -7.39
N LEU A 203 -28.05 10.93 -8.05
CA LEU A 203 -29.13 10.44 -8.90
C LEU A 203 -28.64 10.02 -10.29
N ARG A 204 -27.45 10.46 -10.69
CA ARG A 204 -26.86 10.16 -11.99
C ARG A 204 -25.99 8.90 -11.99
N TYR A 205 -25.22 8.68 -10.93
CA TYR A 205 -24.23 7.61 -10.87
C TYR A 205 -24.58 6.55 -9.83
N PRO A 206 -24.68 5.26 -10.23
CA PRO A 206 -25.09 4.18 -9.32
C PRO A 206 -23.98 3.81 -8.31
N ARG A 207 -22.72 4.11 -8.61
CA ARG A 207 -21.56 3.89 -7.75
C ARG A 207 -20.72 5.15 -7.71
N ILE A 208 -20.43 5.66 -6.53
CA ILE A 208 -19.65 6.90 -6.35
C ILE A 208 -18.57 6.62 -5.32
N ALA A 209 -17.35 7.06 -5.64
CA ALA A 209 -16.23 7.01 -4.71
C ALA A 209 -15.49 8.35 -4.66
N LYS A 210 -14.92 8.67 -3.50
CA LYS A 210 -13.97 9.76 -3.31
C LYS A 210 -12.62 9.18 -2.91
N VAL A 211 -11.56 9.65 -3.54
CA VAL A 211 -10.18 9.24 -3.26
C VAL A 211 -9.38 10.43 -2.79
N THR A 212 -8.91 10.39 -1.55
CA THR A 212 -8.09 11.46 -0.96
C THR A 212 -6.68 10.95 -0.61
N GLY A 213 -5.68 11.84 -0.62
CA GLY A 213 -4.29 11.47 -0.39
C GLY A 213 -3.61 10.80 -1.60
N GLY A 214 -2.50 10.14 -1.37
CA GLY A 214 -1.75 9.42 -2.40
C GLY A 214 -0.89 10.27 -3.33
N MET A 215 -0.88 11.59 -3.16
CA MET A 215 -0.11 12.52 -4.00
C MET A 215 1.31 12.77 -3.49
N SER A 216 1.61 12.40 -2.26
CA SER A 216 2.91 12.57 -1.61
C SER A 216 3.24 11.37 -0.74
N GLY A 217 4.53 11.28 -0.38
CA GLY A 217 5.01 10.21 0.49
C GLY A 217 6.53 10.27 0.63
N SER A 218 7.11 9.37 1.42
CA SER A 218 8.55 9.19 1.43
C SER A 218 8.98 8.45 0.17
N VAL A 219 10.06 8.91 -0.45
CA VAL A 219 10.60 8.30 -1.68
C VAL A 219 11.37 7.03 -1.33
N ALA A 220 11.26 6.01 -2.18
CA ALA A 220 12.10 4.84 -2.09
C ALA A 220 13.53 5.16 -2.56
N SER A 221 14.52 4.58 -1.91
CA SER A 221 15.92 4.69 -2.31
C SER A 221 16.56 3.30 -2.40
N ARG A 222 17.38 3.07 -3.41
CA ARG A 222 18.18 1.86 -3.58
C ARG A 222 19.53 2.21 -4.17
N THR A 223 20.58 2.00 -3.39
CA THR A 223 21.96 2.15 -3.83
C THR A 223 22.36 0.91 -4.63
N THR A 224 23.04 1.08 -5.75
CA THR A 224 23.54 -0.07 -6.52
C THR A 224 24.65 -0.80 -5.76
N MET A 225 24.64 -2.13 -5.77
CA MET A 225 25.69 -2.95 -5.19
C MET A 225 27.02 -2.82 -5.95
N ALA A 226 26.98 -2.40 -7.21
CA ALA A 226 28.16 -2.10 -8.02
C ALA A 226 28.90 -0.82 -7.57
N ASN A 227 28.35 -0.06 -6.60
CA ASN A 227 29.04 1.12 -6.08
C ASN A 227 30.36 0.73 -5.42
N PRO A 228 31.52 1.31 -5.82
CA PRO A 228 32.84 0.95 -5.29
C PRO A 228 32.95 1.04 -3.78
N PHE A 229 32.27 2.02 -3.15
CA PHE A 229 32.27 2.17 -1.69
C PHE A 229 31.49 1.03 -1.03
N ALA A 230 30.36 0.63 -1.63
CA ALA A 230 29.57 -0.49 -1.14
C ALA A 230 30.32 -1.83 -1.15
N GLN A 231 31.25 -2.00 -2.09
CA GLN A 231 32.10 -3.19 -2.20
C GLN A 231 33.28 -3.18 -1.22
N THR A 232 33.55 -2.06 -0.56
CA THR A 232 34.66 -1.89 0.37
C THR A 232 34.24 -2.16 1.83
N ILE A 233 32.94 -2.10 2.11
CA ILE A 233 32.33 -2.32 3.43
C ILE A 233 32.05 -3.80 3.64
#